data_a36ef22f9eca2addcae5226c6ec61082
#
_entry.id   a36ef22f9eca2addcae5226c6ec61082
#
_cell.length_a   1.000
_cell.length_b   1.000
_cell.length_c   1.000
_cell.angle_alpha   90.00
_cell.angle_beta   90.00
_cell.angle_gamma   90.00
#
_symmetry.space_group_name_H-M   'P 1'
#
loop_
_entity.id
_entity.type
_entity.pdbx_description
1 polymer ?
#
loop_
_entity_poly.entity_id
_entity_poly.type
_entity_poly.pdbx_seq_one_letter_code
_entity_poly.pdbx_strand_id
1 'polypeptide(L)'
;GVDTAIWDLRGRLSEKSVAELLGGSPGSIRAYGSSMRRDITPYDEAIRLKSLRDSQGFDAFKVRAGAEVGRNQDEWPGRTEEIIPTMRKELGLDVELLIDANSCYSPKRAIEVGHILEDNNFCHFEEPCPYWELEQTKIVTDALKIDVTGGEQDCDLPTWRKMIEMRAVDIVQPDILYLGGISRTMRVVEMANKADLPVTPHCANLSLVTVFTMHLLRAIEGAGKYLEFSIEGPEYYPWQTDLFSNDP
;
A
#
# COMPACT_ATOMS: atom_id res chain seq x y z
N GLY A 1 -18.10 -5.99 -5.76
CA GLY A 1 -19.29 -5.20 -6.11
C GLY A 1 -20.50 -5.50 -5.22
N VAL A 2 -21.06 -6.73 -5.26
CA VAL A 2 -22.33 -7.05 -4.55
C VAL A 2 -22.19 -6.86 -3.03
N ASP A 3 -21.13 -7.37 -2.43
CA ASP A 3 -20.90 -7.26 -0.97
C ASP A 3 -20.81 -5.80 -0.51
N THR A 4 -20.03 -4.98 -1.20
CA THR A 4 -19.89 -3.55 -0.90
C THR A 4 -21.20 -2.80 -1.08
N ALA A 5 -22.00 -3.13 -2.11
CA ALA A 5 -23.33 -2.54 -2.31
C ALA A 5 -24.32 -2.90 -1.20
N ILE A 6 -24.24 -4.13 -0.68
CA ILE A 6 -25.07 -4.57 0.47
C ILE A 6 -24.65 -3.80 1.74
N TRP A 7 -23.36 -3.57 1.97
CA TRP A 7 -22.90 -2.76 3.09
C TRP A 7 -23.35 -1.30 2.97
N ASP A 8 -23.27 -0.68 1.78
CA ASP A 8 -23.80 0.66 1.53
C ASP A 8 -25.32 0.74 1.80
N LEU A 9 -26.09 -0.22 1.26
CA LEU A 9 -27.53 -0.31 1.51
C LEU A 9 -27.86 -0.41 3.02
N ARG A 10 -27.15 -1.25 3.76
CA ARG A 10 -27.32 -1.36 5.22
C ARG A 10 -27.02 -0.06 5.94
N GLY A 11 -25.96 0.64 5.51
CA GLY A 11 -25.63 1.97 6.04
C GLY A 11 -26.77 2.96 5.84
N ARG A 12 -27.28 3.06 4.63
CA ARG A 12 -28.41 3.95 4.28
C ARG A 12 -29.68 3.62 5.08
N LEU A 13 -30.03 2.33 5.18
CA LEU A 13 -31.21 1.89 5.94
C LEU A 13 -31.08 2.14 7.46
N SER A 14 -29.88 2.15 7.98
CA SER A 14 -29.58 2.33 9.40
C SER A 14 -29.20 3.77 9.75
N GLU A 15 -29.10 4.65 8.74
CA GLU A 15 -28.60 6.03 8.87
C GLU A 15 -27.22 6.10 9.56
N LYS A 16 -26.34 5.13 9.21
CA LYS A 16 -24.96 5.00 9.73
C LYS A 16 -23.96 4.82 8.60
N SER A 17 -22.76 5.31 8.82
CA SER A 17 -21.63 4.97 7.96
C SER A 17 -21.29 3.48 8.04
N VAL A 18 -20.66 2.93 7.02
CA VAL A 18 -20.19 1.53 7.06
C VAL A 18 -19.14 1.35 8.16
N ALA A 19 -18.30 2.35 8.44
CA ALA A 19 -17.38 2.31 9.57
C ALA A 19 -18.12 2.07 10.91
N GLU A 20 -19.21 2.80 11.16
CA GLU A 20 -20.03 2.61 12.38
C GLU A 20 -20.72 1.25 12.41
N LEU A 21 -21.19 0.73 11.26
CA LEU A 21 -21.78 -0.60 11.19
C LEU A 21 -20.77 -1.71 11.49
N LEU A 22 -19.50 -1.46 11.21
CA LEU A 22 -18.39 -2.36 11.53
C LEU A 22 -17.84 -2.19 12.96
N GLY A 23 -18.41 -1.25 13.74
CA GLY A 23 -18.02 -1.01 15.13
C GLY A 23 -17.00 0.12 15.33
N GLY A 24 -16.65 0.82 14.28
CA GLY A 24 -15.73 1.97 14.32
C GLY A 24 -16.44 3.31 14.47
N SER A 25 -15.75 4.38 14.11
CA SER A 25 -16.26 5.74 14.16
C SER A 25 -15.68 6.61 13.04
N PRO A 26 -16.43 7.61 12.53
CA PRO A 26 -15.89 8.59 11.61
C PRO A 26 -14.67 9.33 12.18
N GLY A 27 -13.78 9.80 11.31
CA GLY A 27 -12.60 10.58 11.72
C GLY A 27 -11.58 10.68 10.60
N SER A 28 -10.55 11.50 10.81
CA SER A 28 -9.44 11.64 9.88
C SER A 28 -8.60 10.36 9.83
N ILE A 29 -7.95 10.14 8.69
CA ILE A 29 -7.01 9.05 8.45
C ILE A 29 -5.74 9.67 7.89
N ARG A 30 -4.58 9.28 8.39
CA ARG A 30 -3.31 9.67 7.80
C ARG A 30 -3.11 8.91 6.50
N ALA A 31 -2.72 9.59 5.43
CA ALA A 31 -2.48 8.98 4.13
C ALA A 31 -1.01 9.11 3.72
N TYR A 32 -0.51 8.16 2.95
CA TYR A 32 0.69 8.39 2.15
C TYR A 32 0.31 8.68 0.69
N GLY A 33 1.04 9.58 0.06
CA GLY A 33 0.92 9.82 -1.38
C GLY A 33 1.55 8.68 -2.16
N SER A 34 0.74 7.87 -2.85
CA SER A 34 1.21 6.73 -3.65
C SER A 34 1.47 7.13 -5.09
N SER A 35 2.74 7.12 -5.50
CA SER A 35 3.14 7.29 -6.90
C SER A 35 3.08 5.96 -7.65
N MET A 36 2.55 6.00 -8.87
CA MET A 36 2.53 4.87 -9.80
C MET A 36 3.66 4.96 -10.84
N ARG A 37 4.45 6.05 -10.82
CA ARG A 37 5.38 6.40 -11.90
C ARG A 37 6.69 5.61 -11.82
N ARG A 38 7.06 4.98 -12.93
CA ARG A 38 8.38 4.41 -13.18
C ARG A 38 9.11 5.12 -14.33
N ASP A 39 8.35 5.78 -15.18
CA ASP A 39 8.78 6.49 -16.39
C ASP A 39 9.34 7.91 -16.12
N ILE A 40 9.47 8.30 -14.87
CA ILE A 40 9.98 9.59 -14.41
C ILE A 40 11.38 9.43 -13.80
N THR A 41 12.25 10.44 -14.00
CA THR A 41 13.57 10.40 -13.37
C THR A 41 13.47 10.50 -11.85
N PRO A 42 14.40 9.88 -11.08
CA PRO A 42 14.42 10.00 -9.63
C PRO A 42 14.38 11.43 -9.10
N TYR A 43 15.08 12.34 -9.76
CA TYR A 43 15.10 13.75 -9.38
C TYR A 43 13.75 14.45 -9.64
N ASP A 44 13.18 14.27 -10.83
CA ASP A 44 11.89 14.89 -11.18
C ASP A 44 10.77 14.35 -10.27
N GLU A 45 10.80 13.07 -9.94
CA GLU A 45 9.87 12.48 -8.99
C GLU A 45 10.02 13.11 -7.60
N ALA A 46 11.24 13.28 -7.11
CA ALA A 46 11.48 13.91 -5.81
C ALA A 46 10.95 15.36 -5.78
N ILE A 47 11.13 16.12 -6.84
CA ILE A 47 10.60 17.49 -6.97
C ILE A 47 9.07 17.49 -6.99
N ARG A 48 8.45 16.54 -7.72
CA ARG A 48 6.99 16.38 -7.75
C ARG A 48 6.44 16.11 -6.35
N LEU A 49 7.02 15.15 -5.62
CA LEU A 49 6.59 14.81 -4.27
C LEU A 49 6.83 15.95 -3.27
N LYS A 50 7.92 16.69 -3.40
CA LYS A 50 8.19 17.88 -2.59
C LYS A 50 7.13 18.96 -2.80
N SER A 51 6.70 19.18 -4.04
CA SER A 51 5.61 20.10 -4.34
C SER A 51 4.28 19.66 -3.69
N LEU A 52 3.96 18.37 -3.72
CA LEU A 52 2.77 17.82 -3.07
C LEU A 52 2.84 17.92 -1.54
N ARG A 53 4.01 17.68 -0.94
CA ARG A 53 4.23 17.92 0.48
C ARG A 53 3.92 19.38 0.85
N ASP A 54 4.48 20.32 0.10
CA ASP A 54 4.39 21.75 0.40
C ASP A 54 2.99 22.32 0.12
N SER A 55 2.24 21.78 -0.86
CA SER A 55 0.91 22.28 -1.25
C SER A 55 -0.26 21.53 -0.62
N GLN A 56 -0.12 20.24 -0.32
CA GLN A 56 -1.21 19.39 0.18
C GLN A 56 -0.95 18.81 1.58
N GLY A 57 0.27 18.99 2.10
CA GLY A 57 0.60 18.58 3.47
C GLY A 57 0.89 17.08 3.65
N PHE A 58 1.18 16.34 2.58
CA PHE A 58 1.64 14.95 2.71
C PHE A 58 2.96 14.88 3.49
N ASP A 59 3.03 13.99 4.45
CA ASP A 59 4.22 13.72 5.26
C ASP A 59 4.75 12.28 5.06
N ALA A 60 4.15 11.54 4.14
CA ALA A 60 4.57 10.20 3.74
C ALA A 60 4.34 9.97 2.25
N PHE A 61 5.27 9.26 1.58
CA PHE A 61 5.16 8.94 0.16
C PHE A 61 5.64 7.52 -0.14
N LYS A 62 4.95 6.85 -1.08
CA LYS A 62 5.38 5.59 -1.67
C LYS A 62 5.84 5.82 -3.12
N VAL A 63 7.04 5.33 -3.45
CA VAL A 63 7.62 5.36 -4.80
C VAL A 63 7.85 3.94 -5.32
N ARG A 64 8.17 3.81 -6.60
CA ARG A 64 8.36 2.51 -7.24
C ARG A 64 9.84 2.18 -7.45
N ALA A 65 10.20 0.91 -7.18
CA ALA A 65 11.51 0.32 -7.51
C ALA A 65 11.35 -0.81 -8.52
N GLY A 66 12.42 -1.14 -9.24
CA GLY A 66 12.40 -2.19 -10.22
C GLY A 66 11.41 -1.97 -11.37
N ALA A 67 11.35 -2.89 -12.30
CA ALA A 67 10.25 -3.01 -13.26
C ALA A 67 9.18 -3.96 -12.71
N GLU A 68 7.91 -3.74 -13.02
CA GLU A 68 6.81 -4.59 -12.58
C GLU A 68 7.04 -6.04 -13.03
N VAL A 69 7.03 -6.98 -12.07
CA VAL A 69 7.37 -8.40 -12.30
C VAL A 69 8.69 -8.57 -13.05
N GLY A 70 9.66 -7.71 -12.76
CA GLY A 70 10.83 -7.43 -13.61
C GLY A 70 11.95 -8.46 -13.60
N ARG A 71 11.88 -9.53 -12.81
CA ARG A 71 12.92 -10.59 -12.73
C ARG A 71 14.31 -10.01 -12.48
N ASN A 72 14.44 -9.15 -11.46
CA ASN A 72 15.63 -8.38 -11.09
C ASN A 72 16.02 -7.26 -12.08
N GLN A 73 15.21 -6.96 -13.07
CA GLN A 73 15.45 -5.83 -13.96
C GLN A 73 14.85 -4.56 -13.40
N ASP A 74 15.50 -3.45 -13.68
CA ASP A 74 14.99 -2.12 -13.36
C ASP A 74 14.32 -1.53 -14.60
N GLU A 75 13.55 -0.45 -14.46
CA GLU A 75 12.95 0.28 -15.58
C GLU A 75 14.02 0.77 -16.55
N TRP A 76 15.13 1.24 -16.01
CA TRP A 76 16.42 1.38 -16.69
C TRP A 76 17.55 1.10 -15.70
N PRO A 77 18.74 0.71 -16.18
CA PRO A 77 19.83 0.31 -15.29
C PRO A 77 20.18 1.37 -14.24
N GLY A 78 20.14 0.98 -12.97
CA GLY A 78 20.56 1.81 -11.83
C GLY A 78 19.48 2.76 -11.28
N ARG A 79 18.26 2.73 -11.83
CA ARG A 79 17.18 3.62 -11.33
C ARG A 79 16.85 3.37 -9.87
N THR A 80 16.79 2.12 -9.44
CA THR A 80 16.48 1.77 -8.04
C THR A 80 17.54 2.31 -7.08
N GLU A 81 18.82 2.15 -7.39
CA GLU A 81 19.92 2.66 -6.59
C GLU A 81 19.97 4.20 -6.54
N GLU A 82 19.45 4.86 -7.57
CA GLU A 82 19.40 6.31 -7.64
C GLU A 82 18.18 6.89 -6.93
N ILE A 83 16.98 6.29 -7.08
CA ILE A 83 15.74 6.85 -6.52
C ILE A 83 15.75 6.84 -5.00
N ILE A 84 16.28 5.80 -4.37
CA ILE A 84 16.26 5.66 -2.91
C ILE A 84 17.00 6.82 -2.22
N PRO A 85 18.29 7.06 -2.47
CA PRO A 85 19.00 8.17 -1.83
C PRO A 85 18.50 9.54 -2.32
N THR A 86 18.01 9.65 -3.56
CA THR A 86 17.47 10.92 -4.07
C THR A 86 16.21 11.32 -3.32
N MET A 87 15.26 10.40 -3.09
CA MET A 87 14.06 10.68 -2.32
C MET A 87 14.42 11.18 -0.92
N ARG A 88 15.30 10.48 -0.21
CA ARG A 88 15.70 10.85 1.15
C ARG A 88 16.40 12.20 1.20
N LYS A 89 17.28 12.48 0.24
CA LYS A 89 18.00 13.76 0.15
C LYS A 89 17.05 14.93 -0.08
N GLU A 90 16.12 14.82 -1.03
CA GLU A 90 15.27 15.93 -1.46
C GLU A 90 14.07 16.15 -0.53
N LEU A 91 13.52 15.10 0.06
CA LEU A 91 12.34 15.19 0.93
C LEU A 91 12.71 15.41 2.42
N GLY A 92 13.96 15.14 2.81
CA GLY A 92 14.41 15.31 4.18
C GLY A 92 14.03 14.13 5.11
N LEU A 93 14.38 14.24 6.39
CA LEU A 93 14.20 13.18 7.39
C LEU A 93 12.79 13.17 8.02
N ASP A 94 12.05 14.25 7.89
CA ASP A 94 10.70 14.40 8.49
C ASP A 94 9.60 13.73 7.64
N VAL A 95 9.93 13.28 6.44
CA VAL A 95 9.01 12.58 5.53
C VAL A 95 9.23 11.08 5.65
N GLU A 96 8.16 10.32 5.87
CA GLU A 96 8.21 8.87 5.83
C GLU A 96 8.22 8.38 4.38
N LEU A 97 9.15 7.48 4.06
CA LEU A 97 9.32 6.96 2.70
C LEU A 97 9.05 5.47 2.66
N LEU A 98 8.22 5.10 1.71
CA LEU A 98 7.80 3.75 1.38
C LEU A 98 8.24 3.43 -0.05
N ILE A 99 8.46 2.17 -0.35
CA ILE A 99 8.80 1.74 -1.71
C ILE A 99 8.07 0.46 -2.06
N ASP A 100 7.67 0.35 -3.33
CA ASP A 100 7.01 -0.82 -3.87
C ASP A 100 7.77 -1.35 -5.08
N ALA A 101 8.13 -2.62 -5.03
CA ALA A 101 8.85 -3.32 -6.10
C ALA A 101 7.92 -4.12 -7.03
N ASN A 102 6.63 -4.22 -6.74
CA ASN A 102 5.65 -4.97 -7.52
C ASN A 102 6.21 -6.32 -8.03
N SER A 103 6.63 -7.16 -7.11
CA SER A 103 7.08 -8.53 -7.40
C SER A 103 8.35 -8.63 -8.26
N CYS A 104 9.25 -7.64 -8.19
CA CYS A 104 10.38 -7.52 -9.11
C CYS A 104 11.52 -8.49 -8.84
N TYR A 105 11.87 -8.74 -7.55
CA TYR A 105 13.20 -9.25 -7.21
C TYR A 105 13.22 -10.71 -6.79
N SER A 106 14.37 -11.36 -7.00
CA SER A 106 14.73 -12.57 -6.26
C SER A 106 15.07 -12.21 -4.81
N PRO A 107 15.00 -13.16 -3.85
CA PRO A 107 15.30 -12.86 -2.44
C PRO A 107 16.66 -12.21 -2.22
N LYS A 108 17.70 -12.68 -2.93
CA LYS A 108 19.03 -12.10 -2.84
C LYS A 108 19.03 -10.62 -3.23
N ARG A 109 18.43 -10.29 -4.38
CA ARG A 109 18.37 -8.91 -4.87
C ARG A 109 17.49 -8.03 -3.99
N ALA A 110 16.37 -8.56 -3.51
CA ALA A 110 15.48 -7.86 -2.58
C ALA A 110 16.22 -7.49 -1.28
N ILE A 111 17.02 -8.39 -0.71
CA ILE A 111 17.82 -8.11 0.49
C ILE A 111 18.88 -7.03 0.21
N GLU A 112 19.56 -7.06 -0.93
CA GLU A 112 20.51 -6.01 -1.34
C GLU A 112 19.81 -4.63 -1.41
N VAL A 113 18.64 -4.54 -2.06
CA VAL A 113 17.83 -3.32 -2.12
C VAL A 113 17.33 -2.92 -0.74
N GLY A 114 16.86 -3.88 0.06
CA GLY A 114 16.39 -3.66 1.42
C GLY A 114 17.43 -2.97 2.32
N HIS A 115 18.69 -3.38 2.24
CA HIS A 115 19.77 -2.70 2.98
C HIS A 115 19.99 -1.26 2.51
N ILE A 116 19.86 -0.98 1.21
CA ILE A 116 19.92 0.41 0.71
C ILE A 116 18.74 1.23 1.27
N LEU A 117 17.56 0.62 1.38
CA LEU A 117 16.38 1.25 1.98
C LEU A 117 16.60 1.57 3.46
N GLU A 118 17.14 0.61 4.23
CA GLU A 118 17.48 0.79 5.65
C GLU A 118 18.49 1.93 5.85
N ASP A 119 19.55 1.97 5.05
CA ASP A 119 20.59 3.01 5.08
C ASP A 119 20.03 4.40 4.75
N ASN A 120 18.89 4.47 4.05
CA ASN A 120 18.21 5.71 3.70
C ASN A 120 16.91 5.94 4.50
N ASN A 121 16.71 5.22 5.62
CA ASN A 121 15.57 5.37 6.52
C ASN A 121 14.19 5.26 5.83
N PHE A 122 14.04 4.36 4.88
CA PHE A 122 12.73 3.94 4.41
C PHE A 122 12.08 3.06 5.48
N CYS A 123 10.76 3.12 5.59
CA CYS A 123 10.03 2.40 6.63
C CYS A 123 9.19 1.22 6.11
N HIS A 124 9.12 1.01 4.78
CA HIS A 124 8.19 0.07 4.18
C HIS A 124 8.73 -0.43 2.83
N PHE A 125 8.79 -1.75 2.65
CA PHE A 125 9.20 -2.40 1.40
C PHE A 125 8.10 -3.35 0.93
N GLU A 126 7.34 -2.92 -0.06
CA GLU A 126 6.17 -3.62 -0.59
C GLU A 126 6.55 -4.55 -1.73
N GLU A 127 5.97 -5.75 -1.72
CA GLU A 127 6.10 -6.80 -2.73
C GLU A 127 7.53 -6.99 -3.29
N PRO A 128 8.54 -7.24 -2.43
CA PRO A 128 9.92 -7.37 -2.90
C PRO A 128 10.12 -8.54 -3.86
N CYS A 129 9.43 -9.66 -3.61
CA CYS A 129 9.50 -10.89 -4.42
C CYS A 129 8.15 -11.15 -5.13
N PRO A 130 8.11 -12.04 -6.13
CA PRO A 130 6.86 -12.44 -6.76
C PRO A 130 5.80 -12.81 -5.72
N TYR A 131 4.62 -12.16 -5.77
CA TYR A 131 3.60 -12.27 -4.72
C TYR A 131 3.14 -13.72 -4.47
N TRP A 132 3.22 -14.58 -5.49
CA TRP A 132 2.87 -16.01 -5.38
C TRP A 132 3.97 -16.87 -4.73
N GLU A 133 5.16 -16.31 -4.49
CA GLU A 133 6.32 -17.00 -3.91
C GLU A 133 6.50 -16.57 -2.44
N LEU A 134 5.53 -16.91 -1.59
CA LEU A 134 5.49 -16.48 -0.18
C LEU A 134 6.75 -16.87 0.60
N GLU A 135 7.34 -18.03 0.30
CA GLU A 135 8.58 -18.49 0.91
C GLU A 135 9.79 -17.59 0.56
N GLN A 136 9.78 -17.01 -0.65
CA GLN A 136 10.81 -16.05 -1.05
C GLN A 136 10.64 -14.72 -0.32
N THR A 137 9.41 -14.24 -0.21
CA THR A 137 9.09 -13.03 0.57
C THR A 137 9.48 -13.22 2.03
N LYS A 138 9.17 -14.38 2.62
CA LYS A 138 9.57 -14.74 3.99
C LYS A 138 11.08 -14.65 4.21
N ILE A 139 11.90 -15.12 3.26
CA ILE A 139 13.37 -15.00 3.35
C ILE A 139 13.80 -13.53 3.45
N VAL A 140 13.13 -12.63 2.71
CA VAL A 140 13.43 -11.20 2.73
C VAL A 140 13.00 -10.59 4.06
N THR A 141 11.79 -10.88 4.52
CA THR A 141 11.25 -10.42 5.81
C THR A 141 12.16 -10.81 6.97
N ASP A 142 12.66 -12.06 6.99
CA ASP A 142 13.56 -12.52 8.06
C ASP A 142 14.96 -11.87 8.02
N ALA A 143 15.36 -11.34 6.87
CA ALA A 143 16.70 -10.77 6.69
C ALA A 143 16.77 -9.26 6.93
N LEU A 144 15.65 -8.56 6.86
CA LEU A 144 15.59 -7.10 6.94
C LEU A 144 15.00 -6.64 8.29
N LYS A 145 15.24 -5.37 8.61
CA LYS A 145 14.64 -4.67 9.77
C LYS A 145 13.51 -3.73 9.35
N ILE A 146 13.50 -3.32 8.08
CA ILE A 146 12.42 -2.54 7.49
C ILE A 146 11.19 -3.44 7.36
N ASP A 147 9.99 -2.91 7.56
CA ASP A 147 8.75 -3.66 7.40
C ASP A 147 8.57 -4.11 5.95
N VAL A 148 8.49 -5.43 5.72
CA VAL A 148 8.12 -6.01 4.44
C VAL A 148 6.61 -6.17 4.38
N THR A 149 6.00 -5.78 3.27
CA THR A 149 4.54 -5.72 3.14
C THR A 149 4.08 -6.36 1.84
N GLY A 150 2.80 -6.74 1.78
CA GLY A 150 2.24 -7.34 0.57
C GLY A 150 0.88 -7.99 0.77
N GLY A 151 0.39 -8.61 -0.30
CA GLY A 151 -0.88 -9.31 -0.34
C GLY A 151 -1.95 -8.66 -1.20
N GLU A 152 -1.67 -7.55 -1.86
CA GLU A 152 -2.65 -6.85 -2.70
C GLU A 152 -3.24 -7.74 -3.81
N GLN A 153 -2.44 -8.66 -4.35
CA GLN A 153 -2.84 -9.57 -5.43
C GLN A 153 -3.60 -10.82 -4.92
N ASP A 154 -3.58 -11.09 -3.61
CA ASP A 154 -4.13 -12.32 -3.05
C ASP A 154 -5.64 -12.23 -2.86
N CYS A 155 -6.37 -13.08 -3.60
CA CYS A 155 -7.82 -13.08 -3.64
C CYS A 155 -8.49 -14.24 -2.88
N ASP A 156 -7.73 -15.17 -2.29
CA ASP A 156 -8.27 -16.32 -1.57
C ASP A 156 -7.81 -16.43 -0.12
N LEU A 157 -8.72 -16.89 0.77
CA LEU A 157 -8.47 -16.99 2.20
C LEU A 157 -7.42 -18.05 2.58
N PRO A 158 -7.26 -19.19 1.90
CA PRO A 158 -6.18 -20.13 2.15
C PRO A 158 -4.78 -19.52 1.98
N THR A 159 -4.56 -18.74 0.93
CA THR A 159 -3.28 -18.02 0.72
C THR A 159 -3.04 -16.99 1.81
N TRP A 160 -4.06 -16.21 2.18
CA TRP A 160 -3.98 -15.28 3.32
C TRP A 160 -3.62 -15.97 4.62
N ARG A 161 -4.24 -17.11 4.90
CA ARG A 161 -3.90 -17.89 6.10
C ARG A 161 -2.44 -18.32 6.09
N LYS A 162 -1.96 -18.86 4.96
CA LYS A 162 -0.55 -19.29 4.80
C LYS A 162 0.39 -18.11 5.00
N MET A 163 0.15 -16.98 4.35
CA MET A 163 0.95 -15.76 4.45
C MET A 163 1.10 -15.30 5.91
N ILE A 164 -0.03 -15.25 6.64
CA ILE A 164 -0.08 -14.79 8.02
C ILE A 164 0.58 -15.81 8.97
N GLU A 165 0.27 -17.10 8.85
CA GLU A 165 0.81 -18.17 9.72
C GLU A 165 2.33 -18.28 9.60
N MET A 166 2.89 -18.14 8.38
CA MET A 166 4.33 -18.17 8.18
C MET A 166 5.01 -16.82 8.41
N ARG A 167 4.26 -15.74 8.67
CA ARG A 167 4.77 -14.36 8.75
C ARG A 167 5.62 -14.01 7.53
N ALA A 168 5.04 -14.20 6.35
CA ALA A 168 5.72 -13.86 5.10
C ALA A 168 5.91 -12.36 4.95
N VAL A 169 5.08 -11.57 5.63
CA VAL A 169 5.12 -10.10 5.66
C VAL A 169 4.95 -9.60 7.10
N ASP A 170 5.38 -8.36 7.36
CA ASP A 170 5.19 -7.66 8.64
C ASP A 170 3.87 -6.89 8.68
N ILE A 171 3.39 -6.41 7.51
CA ILE A 171 2.14 -5.68 7.35
C ILE A 171 1.35 -6.32 6.21
N VAL A 172 0.08 -6.65 6.42
CA VAL A 172 -0.79 -7.23 5.39
C VAL A 172 -1.57 -6.14 4.64
N GLN A 173 -1.68 -6.28 3.31
CA GLN A 173 -2.24 -5.27 2.43
C GLN A 173 -3.39 -5.81 1.56
N PRO A 174 -4.52 -6.26 2.16
CA PRO A 174 -5.63 -6.77 1.37
C PRO A 174 -6.27 -5.65 0.53
N ASP A 175 -6.56 -5.92 -0.74
CA ASP A 175 -7.42 -5.08 -1.56
C ASP A 175 -8.88 -5.54 -1.41
N ILE A 176 -9.76 -4.62 -1.02
CA ILE A 176 -11.19 -4.92 -0.76
C ILE A 176 -11.88 -5.43 -2.02
N LEU A 177 -11.51 -4.92 -3.21
CA LEU A 177 -12.16 -5.31 -4.46
C LEU A 177 -11.64 -6.67 -4.96
N TYR A 178 -10.33 -6.88 -4.92
CA TYR A 178 -9.71 -8.13 -5.38
C TYR A 178 -10.10 -9.30 -4.47
N LEU A 179 -10.16 -9.07 -3.18
CA LEU A 179 -10.58 -10.08 -2.20
C LEU A 179 -12.08 -10.39 -2.24
N GLY A 180 -12.88 -9.50 -2.88
CA GLY A 180 -14.31 -9.73 -3.15
C GLY A 180 -15.27 -9.02 -2.22
N GLY A 181 -14.81 -8.01 -1.45
CA GLY A 181 -15.64 -7.11 -0.65
C GLY A 181 -15.27 -7.06 0.82
N ILE A 182 -15.94 -6.17 1.54
CA ILE A 182 -15.69 -5.86 2.95
C ILE A 182 -15.81 -7.12 3.84
N SER A 183 -16.84 -7.92 3.63
CA SER A 183 -17.08 -9.13 4.47
C SER A 183 -15.93 -10.15 4.39
N ARG A 184 -15.31 -10.32 3.23
CA ARG A 184 -14.15 -11.21 3.08
C ARG A 184 -12.87 -10.57 3.62
N THR A 185 -12.71 -9.27 3.41
CA THR A 185 -11.57 -8.51 3.96
C THR A 185 -11.57 -8.56 5.49
N MET A 186 -12.73 -8.46 6.13
CA MET A 186 -12.84 -8.61 7.59
C MET A 186 -12.33 -9.97 8.09
N ARG A 187 -12.45 -11.05 7.31
CA ARG A 187 -11.87 -12.34 7.69
C ARG A 187 -10.34 -12.33 7.66
N VAL A 188 -9.74 -11.60 6.71
CA VAL A 188 -8.29 -11.39 6.68
C VAL A 188 -7.86 -10.54 7.86
N VAL A 189 -8.58 -9.47 8.16
CA VAL A 189 -8.35 -8.63 9.35
C VAL A 189 -8.37 -9.45 10.64
N GLU A 190 -9.37 -10.32 10.81
CA GLU A 190 -9.47 -11.21 11.98
C GLU A 190 -8.26 -12.17 12.09
N MET A 191 -7.76 -12.70 10.97
CA MET A 191 -6.57 -13.54 10.95
C MET A 191 -5.31 -12.74 11.29
N ALA A 192 -5.16 -11.55 10.72
CA ALA A 192 -4.03 -10.66 10.98
C ALA A 192 -3.98 -10.22 12.45
N ASN A 193 -5.11 -9.78 13.01
CA ASN A 193 -5.21 -9.36 14.42
C ASN A 193 -4.83 -10.49 15.38
N LYS A 194 -5.24 -11.76 15.10
CA LYS A 194 -4.84 -12.92 15.92
C LYS A 194 -3.34 -13.21 15.85
N ALA A 195 -2.66 -12.74 14.83
CA ALA A 195 -1.23 -12.88 14.64
C ALA A 195 -0.44 -11.61 14.99
N ASP A 196 -1.11 -10.58 15.53
CA ASP A 196 -0.53 -9.26 15.84
C ASP A 196 0.15 -8.63 14.62
N LEU A 197 -0.47 -8.76 13.42
CA LEU A 197 0.00 -8.12 12.19
C LEU A 197 -0.88 -6.91 11.85
N PRO A 198 -0.28 -5.74 11.61
CA PRO A 198 -1.01 -4.56 11.15
C PRO A 198 -1.64 -4.77 9.77
N VAL A 199 -2.76 -4.08 9.52
CA VAL A 199 -3.48 -4.12 8.24
C VAL A 199 -3.47 -2.74 7.60
N THR A 200 -2.77 -2.59 6.48
CA THR A 200 -2.76 -1.39 5.64
C THR A 200 -3.32 -1.77 4.26
N PRO A 201 -4.63 -1.66 4.02
CA PRO A 201 -5.21 -2.14 2.78
C PRO A 201 -4.66 -1.41 1.56
N HIS A 202 -4.45 -2.17 0.48
CA HIS A 202 -4.09 -1.64 -0.83
C HIS A 202 -5.22 -0.79 -1.43
N CYS A 203 -4.84 0.33 -2.07
CA CYS A 203 -5.76 1.23 -2.74
C CYS A 203 -5.05 2.04 -3.85
N ALA A 204 -4.76 1.40 -4.99
CA ALA A 204 -3.91 1.95 -6.05
C ALA A 204 -4.45 3.18 -6.80
N ASN A 205 -5.73 3.50 -6.67
CA ASN A 205 -6.34 4.58 -7.46
C ASN A 205 -7.42 5.31 -6.68
N LEU A 206 -7.67 6.56 -7.06
CA LEU A 206 -8.71 7.39 -6.47
C LEU A 206 -10.09 7.00 -7.02
N SER A 207 -10.71 5.99 -6.44
CA SER A 207 -12.03 5.47 -6.83
C SER A 207 -12.87 5.10 -5.61
N LEU A 208 -13.97 4.38 -5.82
CA LEU A 208 -14.79 3.86 -4.72
C LEU A 208 -14.01 2.95 -3.78
N VAL A 209 -12.91 2.31 -4.24
CA VAL A 209 -12.07 1.50 -3.33
C VAL A 209 -11.44 2.38 -2.25
N THR A 210 -11.06 3.62 -2.56
CA THR A 210 -10.55 4.57 -1.56
C THR A 210 -11.56 4.79 -0.45
N VAL A 211 -12.82 5.05 -0.81
CA VAL A 211 -13.91 5.25 0.16
C VAL A 211 -14.15 3.99 0.98
N PHE A 212 -14.16 2.80 0.36
CA PHE A 212 -14.33 1.54 1.09
C PHE A 212 -13.18 1.30 2.07
N THR A 213 -11.95 1.60 1.65
CA THR A 213 -10.74 1.48 2.47
C THR A 213 -10.77 2.47 3.65
N MET A 214 -11.23 3.69 3.44
CA MET A 214 -11.44 4.67 4.53
C MET A 214 -12.40 4.14 5.58
N HIS A 215 -13.55 3.59 5.18
CA HIS A 215 -14.50 2.98 6.10
C HIS A 215 -13.89 1.80 6.88
N LEU A 216 -13.15 0.95 6.20
CA LEU A 216 -12.48 -0.20 6.81
C LEU A 216 -11.46 0.24 7.86
N LEU A 217 -10.54 1.12 7.50
CA LEU A 217 -9.48 1.62 8.39
C LEU A 217 -10.03 2.32 9.64
N ARG A 218 -11.22 2.93 9.54
CA ARG A 218 -11.90 3.57 10.69
C ARG A 218 -12.60 2.57 11.62
N ALA A 219 -12.67 1.30 11.24
CA ALA A 219 -13.44 0.30 11.94
C ALA A 219 -12.61 -0.84 12.53
N ILE A 220 -11.43 -1.14 11.97
CA ILE A 220 -10.65 -2.30 12.36
C ILE A 220 -9.68 -1.98 13.50
N GLU A 221 -9.57 -2.91 14.47
CA GLU A 221 -8.42 -2.97 15.36
C GLU A 221 -7.20 -3.42 14.55
N GLY A 222 -6.00 -2.96 14.94
CA GLY A 222 -4.79 -3.29 14.18
C GLY A 222 -4.69 -2.60 12.82
N ALA A 223 -5.49 -1.52 12.60
CA ALA A 223 -5.30 -0.66 11.45
C ALA A 223 -3.84 -0.22 11.37
N GLY A 224 -3.26 -0.37 10.19
CA GLY A 224 -1.94 0.17 9.91
C GLY A 224 -1.95 1.70 9.94
N LYS A 225 -0.78 2.27 9.80
CA LYS A 225 -0.52 3.70 10.02
C LYS A 225 -1.17 4.60 8.97
N TYR A 226 -1.46 4.06 7.78
CA TYR A 226 -1.82 4.85 6.61
C TYR A 226 -3.00 4.33 5.82
N LEU A 227 -3.66 5.25 5.13
CA LEU A 227 -4.42 5.01 3.90
C LEU A 227 -3.46 5.16 2.70
N GLU A 228 -3.47 4.25 1.77
CA GLU A 228 -2.86 4.46 0.45
C GLU A 228 -3.72 5.46 -0.34
N PHE A 229 -3.12 6.56 -0.78
CA PHE A 229 -3.80 7.59 -1.54
C PHE A 229 -3.06 7.87 -2.84
N SER A 230 -3.68 7.54 -3.99
CA SER A 230 -3.09 7.81 -5.30
C SER A 230 -2.92 9.31 -5.53
N ILE A 231 -1.72 9.70 -5.93
CA ILE A 231 -1.38 11.08 -6.28
C ILE A 231 -1.31 11.31 -7.80
N GLU A 232 -1.80 10.35 -8.58
CA GLU A 232 -1.81 10.46 -10.04
C GLU A 232 -3.02 11.26 -10.51
N GLY A 233 -2.78 12.17 -11.44
CA GLY A 233 -3.78 13.05 -12.01
C GLY A 233 -4.58 12.44 -13.17
N PRO A 234 -5.45 13.25 -13.79
CA PRO A 234 -6.30 12.81 -14.90
C PRO A 234 -5.53 12.34 -16.14
N GLU A 235 -4.27 12.74 -16.29
CA GLU A 235 -3.42 12.28 -17.39
C GLU A 235 -3.04 10.80 -17.25
N TYR A 236 -3.00 10.31 -16.00
CA TYR A 236 -2.73 8.90 -15.70
C TYR A 236 -4.03 8.09 -15.58
N TYR A 237 -5.02 8.64 -14.88
CA TYR A 237 -6.34 8.05 -14.67
C TYR A 237 -7.47 8.95 -15.18
N PRO A 238 -7.71 9.06 -16.50
CA PRO A 238 -8.73 9.97 -17.05
C PRO A 238 -10.15 9.73 -16.53
N TRP A 239 -10.45 8.50 -16.11
CA TRP A 239 -11.76 8.11 -15.59
C TRP A 239 -12.02 8.57 -14.14
N GLN A 240 -11.02 9.09 -13.44
CA GLN A 240 -11.20 9.64 -12.07
C GLN A 240 -11.92 10.98 -12.07
N THR A 241 -11.89 11.70 -13.18
CA THR A 241 -12.54 13.02 -13.30
C THR A 241 -14.04 12.89 -13.04
N ASP A 242 -14.57 13.74 -12.17
CA ASP A 242 -15.98 13.80 -11.81
C ASP A 242 -16.56 12.53 -11.14
N LEU A 243 -15.72 11.65 -10.62
CA LEU A 243 -16.17 10.44 -9.91
C LEU A 243 -16.86 10.76 -8.57
N PHE A 244 -16.43 11.82 -7.91
CA PHE A 244 -16.96 12.29 -6.64
C PHE A 244 -17.48 13.70 -6.76
N SER A 245 -18.53 14.04 -6.00
CA SER A 245 -19.01 15.43 -5.87
C SER A 245 -18.07 16.29 -5.01
N ASN A 246 -17.35 15.64 -4.09
CA ASN A 246 -16.23 16.19 -3.31
C ASN A 246 -15.15 15.11 -3.28
N ASP A 247 -13.91 15.50 -3.41
CA ASP A 247 -12.78 14.58 -3.28
C ASP A 247 -12.74 13.99 -1.86
N PRO A 248 -12.48 12.68 -1.74
CA PRO A 248 -12.40 11.98 -0.48
C PRO A 248 -11.24 12.44 0.40
#